data_aa84bbc54824b1899e49569d9368d028
#
_entry.id   aa84bbc54824b1899e49569d9368d028
#
_cell.length_a   1.000
_cell.length_b   1.000
_cell.length_c   1.000
_cell.angle_alpha   90.00
_cell.angle_beta   90.00
_cell.angle_gamma   90.00
#
_symmetry.space_group_name_H-M   'P 1'
#
loop_
_entity.id
_entity.type
_entity.pdbx_description
1 polymer ?
#
loop_
_entity_poly.entity_id
_entity_poly.type
_entity_poly.pdbx_seq_one_letter_code
_entity_poly.pdbx_strand_id
1 'polypeptide(L)'
;MLINRLELSTLDLIPQRDYYANVLELPVHLEGDSLLVKAGKTDLIFHQAPSGWTGEYHFCFNIPENQFPYAKAWLSSRIPLLKDDKGNDEFKSQSWNATSLYFKDAAGNILEFIARHDQKNSVNSPFNNGQILQVSEIGLASKDVIAFAKELCAKLGVSVYKQDLNDTFTPIGDEDGLFILPVDGRIWYPNTGVPARMLPVKVDVEVNGKAFQLEGVPYEVR
;
A
#
# COMPACT_ATOMS: atom_id res chain seq x y z
N MET A 1 1.57 -6.07 12.76
CA MET A 1 1.46 -6.97 11.56
C MET A 1 2.52 -6.55 10.55
N LEU A 2 3.27 -7.47 9.95
CA LEU A 2 4.24 -7.16 8.89
C LEU A 2 3.77 -7.76 7.58
N ILE A 3 3.81 -7.00 6.49
CA ILE A 3 3.55 -7.49 5.13
C ILE A 3 4.91 -7.90 4.54
N ASN A 4 5.20 -9.21 4.59
CA ASN A 4 6.48 -9.75 4.12
C ASN A 4 6.52 -9.89 2.60
N ARG A 5 5.37 -10.19 1.99
CA ARG A 5 5.23 -10.38 0.54
C ARG A 5 3.86 -9.89 0.08
N LEU A 6 3.85 -9.18 -1.04
CA LEU A 6 2.64 -8.70 -1.70
C LEU A 6 2.73 -9.02 -3.19
N GLU A 7 1.80 -9.87 -3.68
CA GLU A 7 1.71 -10.24 -5.09
C GLU A 7 0.47 -9.60 -5.72
N LEU A 8 0.68 -8.88 -6.81
CA LEU A 8 -0.32 -8.11 -7.56
C LEU A 8 -0.26 -8.46 -9.05
N SER A 9 -1.28 -8.09 -9.80
CA SER A 9 -1.32 -8.25 -11.25
C SER A 9 -1.10 -6.93 -11.97
N THR A 10 -0.42 -6.96 -13.13
CA THR A 10 -0.25 -5.79 -14.01
C THR A 10 -0.30 -6.20 -15.48
N LEU A 11 -0.79 -5.31 -16.36
CA LEU A 11 -0.82 -5.57 -17.80
C LEU A 11 0.56 -5.57 -18.45
N ASP A 12 1.50 -4.79 -17.94
CA ASP A 12 2.82 -4.66 -18.54
C ASP A 12 3.89 -4.56 -17.46
N LEU A 13 4.75 -5.56 -17.43
CA LEU A 13 5.85 -5.66 -16.46
C LEU A 13 7.02 -4.72 -16.78
N ILE A 14 7.21 -4.33 -18.04
CA ILE A 14 8.36 -3.51 -18.43
C ILE A 14 8.23 -2.07 -17.92
N PRO A 15 7.11 -1.35 -18.14
CA PRO A 15 6.91 -0.04 -17.53
C PRO A 15 6.96 -0.07 -15.99
N GLN A 16 6.41 -1.12 -15.36
CA GLN A 16 6.51 -1.30 -13.91
C GLN A 16 7.96 -1.44 -13.46
N ARG A 17 8.75 -2.32 -14.11
CA ARG A 17 10.17 -2.46 -13.81
C ARG A 17 10.90 -1.13 -13.90
N ASP A 18 10.69 -0.41 -15.00
CA ASP A 18 11.38 0.85 -15.25
C ASP A 18 10.98 1.93 -14.25
N TYR A 19 9.70 1.94 -13.84
CA TYR A 19 9.20 2.84 -12.82
C TYR A 19 9.87 2.57 -11.46
N TYR A 20 9.81 1.33 -10.96
CA TYR A 20 10.38 1.00 -9.66
C TYR A 20 11.91 1.12 -9.64
N ALA A 21 12.59 0.80 -10.74
CA ALA A 21 14.04 0.91 -10.84
C ALA A 21 14.53 2.36 -10.97
N ASN A 22 13.85 3.20 -11.76
CA ASN A 22 14.39 4.52 -12.13
C ASN A 22 13.73 5.68 -11.38
N VAL A 23 12.47 5.53 -10.93
CA VAL A 23 11.76 6.57 -10.17
C VAL A 23 11.95 6.36 -8.68
N LEU A 24 11.65 5.15 -8.18
CA LEU A 24 11.82 4.82 -6.75
C LEU A 24 13.21 4.27 -6.42
N GLU A 25 14.04 4.03 -7.44
CA GLU A 25 15.42 3.53 -7.31
C GLU A 25 15.51 2.22 -6.49
N LEU A 26 14.42 1.42 -6.50
CA LEU A 26 14.35 0.16 -5.76
C LEU A 26 15.03 -0.96 -6.57
N PRO A 27 15.65 -1.94 -5.90
CA PRO A 27 16.16 -3.13 -6.57
C PRO A 27 15.01 -3.92 -7.21
N VAL A 28 15.16 -4.26 -8.49
CA VAL A 28 14.17 -5.00 -9.26
C VAL A 28 14.78 -6.22 -9.93
N HIS A 29 14.01 -7.28 -10.09
CA HIS A 29 14.39 -8.48 -10.82
C HIS A 29 13.20 -8.97 -11.65
N LEU A 30 13.34 -8.96 -12.97
CA LEU A 30 12.33 -9.46 -13.91
C LEU A 30 12.72 -10.86 -14.37
N GLU A 31 11.85 -11.83 -14.14
CA GLU A 31 12.06 -13.20 -14.56
C GLU A 31 10.74 -13.82 -15.07
N GLY A 32 10.74 -14.24 -16.33
CA GLY A 32 9.52 -14.75 -16.98
C GLY A 32 8.37 -13.73 -16.90
N ASP A 33 7.24 -14.18 -16.36
CA ASP A 33 6.01 -13.37 -16.23
C ASP A 33 5.89 -12.71 -14.86
N SER A 34 7.00 -12.49 -14.16
CA SER A 34 7.02 -11.91 -12.80
C SER A 34 8.12 -10.88 -12.64
N LEU A 35 7.78 -9.79 -11.96
CA LEU A 35 8.67 -8.71 -11.55
C LEU A 35 8.74 -8.66 -10.03
N LEU A 36 9.89 -8.96 -9.45
CA LEU A 36 10.18 -8.73 -8.04
C LEU A 36 10.74 -7.33 -7.84
N VAL A 37 10.18 -6.60 -6.90
CA VAL A 37 10.66 -5.31 -6.38
C VAL A 37 10.96 -5.45 -4.89
N LYS A 38 12.18 -5.16 -4.48
CA LYS A 38 12.57 -5.16 -3.06
C LYS A 38 12.23 -3.81 -2.42
N ALA A 39 11.09 -3.73 -1.76
CA ALA A 39 10.62 -2.53 -1.07
C ALA A 39 10.91 -2.63 0.44
N GLY A 40 12.14 -2.32 0.82
CA GLY A 40 12.60 -2.47 2.21
C GLY A 40 12.46 -3.90 2.70
N LYS A 41 11.59 -4.13 3.70
CA LYS A 41 11.33 -5.47 4.26
C LYS A 41 10.36 -6.31 3.44
N THR A 42 9.67 -5.73 2.44
CA THR A 42 8.62 -6.40 1.66
C THR A 42 9.13 -6.82 0.29
N ASP A 43 8.82 -8.05 -0.11
CA ASP A 43 8.89 -8.52 -1.48
C ASP A 43 7.59 -8.14 -2.20
N LEU A 44 7.62 -7.07 -3.01
CA LEU A 44 6.50 -6.68 -3.87
C LEU A 44 6.68 -7.35 -5.23
N ILE A 45 5.69 -8.14 -5.64
CA ILE A 45 5.75 -8.92 -6.89
C ILE A 45 4.59 -8.55 -7.79
N PHE A 46 4.89 -8.25 -9.03
CA PHE A 46 3.88 -8.09 -10.07
C PHE A 46 3.92 -9.29 -11.02
N HIS A 47 2.76 -9.86 -11.28
CA HIS A 47 2.56 -10.92 -12.26
C HIS A 47 1.90 -10.35 -13.51
N GLN A 48 2.29 -10.88 -14.68
CA GLN A 48 1.65 -10.55 -15.94
C GLN A 48 0.17 -10.92 -15.89
N ALA A 49 -0.70 -9.93 -16.00
CA ALA A 49 -2.14 -10.14 -16.04
C ALA A 49 -2.59 -10.64 -17.42
N PRO A 50 -3.71 -11.37 -17.51
CA PRO A 50 -4.30 -11.73 -18.80
C PRO A 50 -4.74 -10.50 -19.58
N SER A 51 -4.80 -10.62 -20.91
CA SER A 51 -5.30 -9.57 -21.79
C SER A 51 -6.71 -9.15 -21.38
N GLY A 52 -6.96 -7.83 -21.35
CA GLY A 52 -8.23 -7.26 -20.92
C GLY A 52 -8.34 -7.03 -19.41
N TRP A 53 -7.27 -7.28 -18.64
CA TRP A 53 -7.20 -6.90 -17.25
C TRP A 53 -7.51 -5.40 -17.05
N THR A 54 -8.32 -5.11 -16.03
CA THR A 54 -8.60 -3.73 -15.59
C THR A 54 -8.64 -3.69 -14.07
N GLY A 55 -8.13 -2.64 -13.50
CA GLY A 55 -8.16 -2.38 -12.06
C GLY A 55 -6.81 -1.91 -11.56
N GLU A 56 -6.88 -0.98 -10.64
CA GLU A 56 -5.73 -0.40 -9.96
C GLU A 56 -5.80 -0.71 -8.47
N TYR A 57 -4.67 -1.12 -7.92
CA TYR A 57 -4.50 -1.35 -6.50
C TYR A 57 -4.21 -0.05 -5.76
N HIS A 58 -4.43 -0.07 -4.46
CA HIS A 58 -3.86 0.90 -3.54
C HIS A 58 -2.97 0.20 -2.52
N PHE A 59 -1.75 0.70 -2.34
CA PHE A 59 -0.84 0.26 -1.30
C PHE A 59 0.10 1.39 -0.87
N CYS A 60 0.60 1.28 0.36
CA CYS A 60 1.36 2.33 1.01
C CYS A 60 2.73 1.83 1.45
N PHE A 61 3.71 2.71 1.41
CA PHE A 61 5.03 2.48 1.97
C PHE A 61 5.23 3.32 3.23
N ASN A 62 5.65 2.70 4.33
CA ASN A 62 6.16 3.43 5.47
C ASN A 62 7.52 4.06 5.13
N ILE A 63 7.70 5.31 5.58
CA ILE A 63 8.97 6.03 5.59
C ILE A 63 9.28 6.45 7.04
N PRO A 64 10.54 6.79 7.39
CA PRO A 64 10.87 7.26 8.73
C PRO A 64 10.04 8.49 9.13
N GLU A 65 9.64 8.53 10.38
CA GLU A 65 8.67 9.48 10.93
C GLU A 65 9.07 10.95 10.73
N ASN A 66 10.38 11.23 10.69
CA ASN A 66 10.95 12.58 10.53
C ASN A 66 11.35 12.90 9.07
N GLN A 67 11.11 12.00 8.10
CA GLN A 67 11.63 12.15 6.73
C GLN A 67 10.58 12.68 5.74
N PHE A 68 9.35 12.95 6.16
CA PHE A 68 8.27 13.33 5.24
C PHE A 68 8.62 14.54 4.33
N PRO A 69 9.16 15.69 4.81
CA PRO A 69 9.48 16.81 3.93
C PRO A 69 10.54 16.48 2.88
N TYR A 70 11.51 15.63 3.24
CA TYR A 70 12.58 15.20 2.36
C TYR A 70 12.08 14.18 1.33
N ALA A 71 11.24 13.23 1.76
CA ALA A 71 10.59 12.26 0.88
C ALA A 71 9.69 12.96 -0.16
N LYS A 72 8.93 13.96 0.27
CA LYS A 72 8.10 14.79 -0.60
C LYS A 72 8.95 15.52 -1.64
N ALA A 73 10.03 16.18 -1.23
CA ALA A 73 10.93 16.87 -2.15
C ALA A 73 11.62 15.91 -3.12
N TRP A 74 12.06 14.75 -2.62
CA TRP A 74 12.71 13.71 -3.42
C TRP A 74 11.76 13.14 -4.49
N LEU A 75 10.52 12.82 -4.13
CA LEU A 75 9.55 12.23 -5.05
C LEU A 75 9.00 13.25 -6.05
N SER A 76 8.66 14.47 -5.60
CA SER A 76 8.10 15.51 -6.45
C SER A 76 9.08 16.03 -7.53
N SER A 77 10.39 15.84 -7.33
CA SER A 77 11.40 16.12 -8.36
C SER A 77 11.42 15.08 -9.50
N ARG A 78 10.71 13.96 -9.36
CA ARG A 78 10.71 12.82 -10.28
C ARG A 78 9.36 12.61 -10.97
N ILE A 79 8.27 12.77 -10.21
CA ILE A 79 6.89 12.52 -10.67
C ILE A 79 5.91 13.51 -10.07
N PRO A 80 4.75 13.73 -10.73
CA PRO A 80 3.66 14.51 -10.15
C PRO A 80 3.06 13.80 -8.93
N LEU A 81 2.79 14.54 -7.85
CA LEU A 81 2.01 14.09 -6.73
C LEU A 81 0.51 14.26 -7.00
N LEU A 82 -0.30 13.36 -6.45
CA LEU A 82 -1.75 13.50 -6.48
C LEU A 82 -2.20 14.62 -5.53
N LYS A 83 -3.23 15.36 -5.94
CA LYS A 83 -3.76 16.50 -5.20
C LYS A 83 -5.24 16.31 -4.92
N ASP A 84 -5.69 16.90 -3.80
CA ASP A 84 -7.12 17.07 -3.55
C ASP A 84 -7.73 18.20 -4.40
N ASP A 85 -9.04 18.42 -4.28
CA ASP A 85 -9.77 19.48 -5.00
C ASP A 85 -9.33 20.90 -4.63
N LYS A 86 -8.58 21.05 -3.53
CA LYS A 86 -8.02 22.34 -3.07
C LYS A 86 -6.57 22.54 -3.53
N GLY A 87 -6.00 21.55 -4.22
CA GLY A 87 -4.62 21.58 -4.69
C GLY A 87 -3.59 21.13 -3.65
N ASN A 88 -4.00 20.61 -2.49
CA ASN A 88 -3.09 20.06 -1.49
C ASN A 88 -2.54 18.72 -1.95
N ASP A 89 -1.26 18.50 -1.74
CA ASP A 89 -0.52 17.27 -2.02
C ASP A 89 0.17 16.68 -0.77
N GLU A 90 -0.20 17.17 0.39
CA GLU A 90 0.24 16.75 1.72
C GLU A 90 -0.98 16.59 2.62
N PHE A 91 -1.08 15.45 3.30
CA PHE A 91 -2.28 15.08 4.04
C PHE A 91 -1.93 14.64 5.46
N LYS A 92 -2.48 15.35 6.45
CA LYS A 92 -2.27 15.06 7.87
C LYS A 92 -3.47 14.35 8.46
N SER A 93 -3.24 13.20 9.05
CA SER A 93 -4.23 12.47 9.84
C SER A 93 -3.95 12.64 11.33
N GLN A 94 -4.87 13.32 12.03
CA GLN A 94 -4.74 13.50 13.48
C GLN A 94 -4.95 12.19 14.23
N SER A 95 -5.95 11.37 13.84
CA SER A 95 -6.27 10.11 14.50
C SER A 95 -5.15 9.08 14.34
N TRP A 96 -4.48 9.08 13.18
CA TRP A 96 -3.35 8.18 12.92
C TRP A 96 -2.00 8.75 13.36
N ASN A 97 -1.95 10.05 13.72
CA ASN A 97 -0.72 10.80 13.96
C ASN A 97 0.30 10.57 12.84
N ALA A 98 -0.13 10.85 11.59
CA ALA A 98 0.65 10.55 10.40
C ALA A 98 0.55 11.68 9.36
N THR A 99 1.54 11.75 8.49
CA THR A 99 1.55 12.65 7.33
C THR A 99 1.82 11.84 6.07
N SER A 100 0.98 12.03 5.03
CA SER A 100 0.98 11.24 3.80
C SER A 100 1.05 12.09 2.55
N LEU A 101 1.54 11.49 1.46
CA LEU A 101 1.42 11.95 0.09
C LEU A 101 1.06 10.77 -0.83
N TYR A 102 0.44 11.08 -1.97
CA TYR A 102 -0.05 10.07 -2.91
C TYR A 102 0.50 10.30 -4.31
N PHE A 103 0.71 9.20 -5.03
CA PHE A 103 1.23 9.21 -6.40
C PHE A 103 0.75 7.96 -7.15
N LYS A 104 1.08 7.87 -8.45
CA LYS A 104 0.74 6.69 -9.27
C LYS A 104 2.01 6.02 -9.78
N ASP A 105 1.96 4.68 -9.86
CA ASP A 105 2.97 3.94 -10.62
C ASP A 105 2.62 3.86 -12.12
N ALA A 106 3.42 3.12 -12.89
CA ALA A 106 3.24 3.01 -14.33
C ALA A 106 1.94 2.29 -14.74
N ALA A 107 1.38 1.45 -13.88
CA ALA A 107 0.09 0.78 -14.11
C ALA A 107 -1.11 1.60 -13.63
N GLY A 108 -0.88 2.77 -13.02
CA GLY A 108 -1.94 3.62 -12.46
C GLY A 108 -2.36 3.26 -11.04
N ASN A 109 -1.68 2.31 -10.40
CA ASN A 109 -1.93 2.00 -8.99
C ASN A 109 -1.76 3.25 -8.13
N ILE A 110 -2.60 3.39 -7.11
CA ILE A 110 -2.52 4.50 -6.17
C ILE A 110 -1.54 4.13 -5.07
N LEU A 111 -0.39 4.80 -5.05
CA LEU A 111 0.66 4.59 -4.08
C LEU A 111 0.65 5.72 -3.05
N GLU A 112 1.15 5.41 -1.87
CA GLU A 112 1.28 6.36 -0.76
C GLU A 112 2.65 6.23 -0.11
N PHE A 113 3.25 7.37 0.28
CA PHE A 113 4.26 7.41 1.33
C PHE A 113 3.61 7.95 2.59
N ILE A 114 3.81 7.24 3.71
CA ILE A 114 3.30 7.64 5.01
C ILE A 114 4.42 7.69 6.05
N ALA A 115 4.53 8.83 6.73
CA ALA A 115 5.34 8.99 7.94
C ALA A 115 4.43 8.91 9.16
N ARG A 116 4.59 7.86 9.98
CA ARG A 116 3.80 7.62 11.20
C ARG A 116 4.59 8.14 12.40
N HIS A 117 4.13 9.24 13.00
CA HIS A 117 4.88 9.96 14.04
C HIS A 117 4.89 9.26 15.41
N ASP A 118 4.13 8.17 15.58
CA ASP A 118 4.21 7.30 16.76
C ASP A 118 5.34 6.27 16.67
N GLN A 119 5.91 6.05 15.48
CA GLN A 119 7.05 5.15 15.29
C GLN A 119 8.36 5.83 15.69
N LYS A 120 9.21 5.08 16.40
CA LYS A 120 10.55 5.57 16.83
C LYS A 120 11.61 5.13 15.82
N ASN A 121 11.51 5.61 14.59
CA ASN A 121 12.36 5.22 13.47
C ASN A 121 13.03 6.39 12.76
N SER A 122 13.23 7.52 13.49
CA SER A 122 13.93 8.70 12.99
C SER A 122 15.32 8.39 12.45
N VAL A 123 15.67 9.02 11.33
CA VAL A 123 17.01 8.92 10.72
C VAL A 123 17.58 10.31 10.46
N ASN A 124 18.91 10.42 10.45
CA ASN A 124 19.63 11.69 10.24
C ASN A 124 20.25 11.82 8.84
N SER A 125 20.11 10.79 7.99
CA SER A 125 20.59 10.83 6.60
C SER A 125 19.60 11.53 5.69
N PRO A 126 20.04 12.12 4.55
CA PRO A 126 19.12 12.57 3.50
C PRO A 126 18.23 11.44 3.00
N PHE A 127 16.99 11.76 2.59
CA PHE A 127 16.06 10.76 2.07
C PHE A 127 16.56 10.13 0.77
N ASN A 128 16.47 8.82 0.68
CA ASN A 128 16.76 8.02 -0.52
C ASN A 128 15.92 6.72 -0.49
N ASN A 129 16.04 5.88 -1.50
CA ASN A 129 15.31 4.61 -1.63
C ASN A 129 15.46 3.65 -0.42
N GLY A 130 16.59 3.69 0.27
CA GLY A 130 16.82 2.87 1.48
C GLY A 130 15.94 3.25 2.66
N GLN A 131 15.20 4.36 2.57
CA GLN A 131 14.23 4.81 3.58
C GLN A 131 12.78 4.51 3.18
N ILE A 132 12.55 3.77 2.10
CA ILE A 132 11.29 3.09 1.83
C ILE A 132 11.33 1.80 2.64
N LEU A 133 10.70 1.81 3.84
CA LEU A 133 10.95 0.81 4.87
C LEU A 133 10.28 -0.53 4.57
N GLN A 134 9.04 -0.50 4.10
CA GLN A 134 8.21 -1.67 3.75
C GLN A 134 6.90 -1.23 3.11
N VAL A 135 6.20 -2.16 2.45
CA VAL A 135 4.77 -1.99 2.20
C VAL A 135 4.05 -2.12 3.54
N SER A 136 3.35 -1.06 3.94
CA SER A 136 2.64 -0.99 5.22
C SER A 136 1.13 -0.98 5.08
N GLU A 137 0.60 -0.90 3.86
CA GLU A 137 -0.83 -0.98 3.61
C GLU A 137 -1.12 -1.67 2.28
N ILE A 138 -2.21 -2.44 2.23
CA ILE A 138 -2.82 -2.93 1.00
C ILE A 138 -4.33 -2.77 1.06
N GLY A 139 -4.92 -2.20 0.02
CA GLY A 139 -6.35 -2.04 -0.16
C GLY A 139 -7.01 -3.35 -0.58
N LEU A 140 -8.00 -3.79 0.19
CA LEU A 140 -8.78 -5.00 -0.04
C LEU A 140 -10.27 -4.62 -0.04
N ALA A 141 -10.80 -4.25 -1.21
CA ALA A 141 -12.20 -3.84 -1.32
C ALA A 141 -13.14 -5.01 -1.01
N SER A 142 -14.29 -4.70 -0.38
CA SER A 142 -15.29 -5.70 -0.02
C SER A 142 -16.71 -5.15 -0.24
N LYS A 143 -17.67 -6.03 -0.54
CA LYS A 143 -19.09 -5.67 -0.57
C LYS A 143 -19.68 -5.54 0.82
N ASP A 144 -19.13 -6.24 1.81
CA ASP A 144 -19.50 -6.16 3.22
C ASP A 144 -18.24 -5.96 4.06
N VAL A 145 -17.89 -4.69 4.28
CA VAL A 145 -16.68 -4.28 5.02
C VAL A 145 -16.72 -4.77 6.45
N ILE A 146 -17.89 -4.67 7.11
CA ILE A 146 -18.03 -5.04 8.52
C ILE A 146 -17.82 -6.55 8.72
N ALA A 147 -18.49 -7.38 7.92
CA ALA A 147 -18.35 -8.83 8.02
C ALA A 147 -16.90 -9.25 7.72
N PHE A 148 -16.30 -8.70 6.66
CA PHE A 148 -14.93 -9.01 6.27
C PHE A 148 -13.91 -8.56 7.32
N ALA A 149 -14.05 -7.35 7.88
CA ALA A 149 -13.16 -6.89 8.96
C ALA A 149 -13.23 -7.79 10.20
N LYS A 150 -14.45 -8.19 10.63
CA LYS A 150 -14.63 -9.11 11.76
C LYS A 150 -13.98 -10.46 11.50
N GLU A 151 -14.14 -11.01 10.30
CA GLU A 151 -13.54 -12.28 9.91
C GLU A 151 -12.00 -12.21 9.98
N LEU A 152 -11.40 -11.19 9.35
CA LEU A 152 -9.94 -11.01 9.34
C LEU A 152 -9.39 -10.77 10.75
N CYS A 153 -10.04 -9.92 11.56
CA CYS A 153 -9.65 -9.71 12.96
C CYS A 153 -9.64 -11.01 13.76
N ALA A 154 -10.68 -11.84 13.60
CA ALA A 154 -10.79 -13.12 14.30
C ALA A 154 -9.72 -14.14 13.84
N LYS A 155 -9.49 -14.23 12.52
CA LYS A 155 -8.52 -15.21 11.96
C LYS A 155 -7.07 -14.80 12.24
N LEU A 156 -6.73 -13.53 12.14
CA LEU A 156 -5.36 -13.03 12.27
C LEU A 156 -4.99 -12.63 13.71
N GLY A 157 -5.98 -12.43 14.58
CA GLY A 157 -5.74 -11.90 15.93
C GLY A 157 -5.30 -10.43 15.94
N VAL A 158 -5.78 -9.62 14.97
CA VAL A 158 -5.54 -8.18 14.87
C VAL A 158 -6.80 -7.39 15.22
N SER A 159 -6.68 -6.08 15.34
CA SER A 159 -7.80 -5.19 15.68
C SER A 159 -8.02 -4.12 14.61
N VAL A 160 -9.18 -3.47 14.66
CA VAL A 160 -9.44 -2.24 13.91
C VAL A 160 -8.47 -1.16 14.39
N TYR A 161 -7.86 -0.45 13.44
CA TYR A 161 -6.79 0.49 13.70
C TYR A 161 -7.30 1.91 13.89
N LYS A 162 -7.12 2.45 15.10
CA LYS A 162 -7.33 3.88 15.48
C LYS A 162 -8.66 4.52 15.02
N GLN A 163 -9.69 3.73 14.83
CA GLN A 163 -11.06 4.20 14.53
C GLN A 163 -12.11 3.15 14.92
N ASP A 164 -13.38 3.51 14.79
CA ASP A 164 -14.47 2.56 14.92
C ASP A 164 -14.70 1.78 13.63
N LEU A 165 -15.19 0.54 13.78
CA LEU A 165 -15.62 -0.29 12.67
C LEU A 165 -16.78 0.39 11.92
N ASN A 166 -16.66 0.56 10.60
CA ASN A 166 -17.72 1.12 9.76
C ASN A 166 -17.85 0.39 8.43
N ASP A 167 -18.93 0.65 7.72
CA ASP A 167 -19.32 -0.07 6.51
C ASP A 167 -18.69 0.48 5.22
N THR A 168 -18.03 1.64 5.28
CA THR A 168 -17.45 2.27 4.09
C THR A 168 -15.95 2.17 4.01
N PHE A 169 -15.26 2.13 5.17
CA PHE A 169 -13.80 2.12 5.24
C PHE A 169 -13.32 1.68 6.63
N THR A 170 -12.68 0.54 6.73
CA THR A 170 -12.15 0.01 7.98
C THR A 170 -10.71 -0.48 7.81
N PRO A 171 -9.70 0.18 8.42
CA PRO A 171 -8.33 -0.33 8.50
C PRO A 171 -8.21 -1.35 9.65
N ILE A 172 -7.49 -2.45 9.42
CA ILE A 172 -7.19 -3.46 10.45
C ILE A 172 -5.70 -3.78 10.46
N GLY A 173 -5.13 -3.99 11.64
CA GLY A 173 -3.70 -4.24 11.85
C GLY A 173 -3.07 -3.23 12.79
N ASP A 174 -1.83 -2.79 12.48
CA ASP A 174 -1.06 -1.82 13.26
C ASP A 174 -0.18 -0.93 12.36
N GLU A 175 0.67 -0.10 12.98
CA GLU A 175 1.56 0.86 12.28
C GLU A 175 2.53 0.23 11.30
N ASP A 176 2.85 -1.05 11.44
CA ASP A 176 3.80 -1.76 10.56
C ASP A 176 3.10 -2.46 9.40
N GLY A 177 1.79 -2.72 9.53
CA GLY A 177 1.00 -3.31 8.45
C GLY A 177 -0.50 -3.20 8.66
N LEU A 178 -1.21 -2.75 7.63
CA LEU A 178 -2.66 -2.58 7.61
C LEU A 178 -3.27 -3.25 6.39
N PHE A 179 -4.39 -3.89 6.57
CA PHE A 179 -5.36 -4.12 5.51
C PHE A 179 -6.36 -2.97 5.52
N ILE A 180 -6.43 -2.26 4.41
CA ILE A 180 -7.35 -1.14 4.21
C ILE A 180 -8.58 -1.69 3.51
N LEU A 181 -9.73 -1.73 4.21
CA LEU A 181 -10.96 -2.34 3.72
C LEU A 181 -11.97 -1.26 3.30
N PRO A 182 -11.95 -0.77 2.05
CA PRO A 182 -13.01 0.08 1.53
C PRO A 182 -14.20 -0.76 1.05
N VAL A 183 -15.39 -0.17 1.03
CA VAL A 183 -16.51 -0.72 0.27
C VAL A 183 -16.18 -0.68 -1.24
N ASP A 184 -16.55 -1.73 -1.97
CA ASP A 184 -16.33 -1.83 -3.41
C ASP A 184 -16.94 -0.63 -4.14
N GLY A 185 -16.18 0.01 -5.01
CA GLY A 185 -16.56 1.23 -5.74
C GLY A 185 -16.24 2.55 -5.03
N ARG A 186 -15.77 2.54 -3.78
CA ARG A 186 -15.33 3.78 -3.11
C ARG A 186 -14.11 4.37 -3.83
N ILE A 187 -14.17 5.67 -4.14
CA ILE A 187 -13.03 6.35 -4.79
C ILE A 187 -11.84 6.42 -3.82
N TRP A 188 -10.66 6.03 -4.31
CA TRP A 188 -9.42 6.18 -3.56
C TRP A 188 -9.07 7.66 -3.32
N TYR A 189 -8.63 7.94 -2.10
CA TYR A 189 -8.13 9.25 -1.72
C TYR A 189 -6.80 9.57 -2.46
N PRO A 190 -6.52 10.84 -2.79
CA PRO A 190 -7.21 12.09 -2.51
C PRO A 190 -8.11 12.56 -3.69
N ASN A 191 -9.17 11.87 -3.99
CA ASN A 191 -10.08 12.12 -5.11
C ASN A 191 -9.46 11.77 -6.48
N THR A 192 -8.91 10.55 -6.54
CA THR A 192 -8.16 10.05 -7.71
C THR A 192 -9.04 9.77 -8.94
N GLY A 193 -10.35 9.69 -8.78
CA GLY A 193 -11.29 9.17 -9.77
C GLY A 193 -11.22 7.64 -9.94
N VAL A 194 -10.30 6.97 -9.25
CA VAL A 194 -10.09 5.52 -9.33
C VAL A 194 -10.92 4.82 -8.25
N PRO A 195 -11.88 3.96 -8.61
CA PRO A 195 -12.66 3.22 -7.63
C PRO A 195 -11.88 2.04 -7.05
N ALA A 196 -12.01 1.82 -5.75
CA ALA A 196 -11.59 0.59 -5.12
C ALA A 196 -12.36 -0.58 -5.73
N ARG A 197 -11.66 -1.65 -6.09
CA ARG A 197 -12.23 -2.86 -6.68
C ARG A 197 -11.75 -4.09 -5.95
N MET A 198 -12.59 -5.12 -5.93
CA MET A 198 -12.20 -6.44 -5.47
C MET A 198 -11.26 -7.06 -6.52
N LEU A 199 -9.94 -6.95 -6.29
CA LEU A 199 -8.90 -7.44 -7.20
C LEU A 199 -8.14 -8.60 -6.57
N PRO A 200 -7.69 -9.61 -7.35
CA PRO A 200 -6.88 -10.69 -6.82
C PRO A 200 -5.58 -10.16 -6.23
N VAL A 201 -5.27 -10.62 -5.04
CA VAL A 201 -4.00 -10.38 -4.35
C VAL A 201 -3.51 -11.69 -3.74
N LYS A 202 -2.21 -11.75 -3.46
CA LYS A 202 -1.66 -12.72 -2.52
C LYS A 202 -0.74 -11.98 -1.57
N VAL A 203 -1.01 -12.12 -0.27
CA VAL A 203 -0.30 -11.36 0.77
C VAL A 203 0.16 -12.34 1.84
N ASP A 204 1.47 -12.38 2.09
CA ASP A 204 2.04 -13.08 3.24
C ASP A 204 2.27 -12.07 4.35
N VAL A 205 1.67 -12.32 5.49
CA VAL A 205 1.81 -11.45 6.68
C VAL A 205 2.32 -12.22 7.87
N GLU A 206 3.01 -11.52 8.75
CA GLU A 206 3.40 -12.00 10.08
C GLU A 206 2.65 -11.20 11.15
N VAL A 207 1.97 -11.91 12.05
CA VAL A 207 1.28 -11.33 13.20
C VAL A 207 1.73 -12.06 14.46
N ASN A 208 2.35 -11.34 15.40
CA ASN A 208 2.85 -11.90 16.67
C ASN A 208 3.72 -13.17 16.47
N GLY A 209 4.59 -13.15 15.45
CA GLY A 209 5.50 -14.27 15.13
C GLY A 209 4.83 -15.46 14.44
N LYS A 210 3.56 -15.35 14.03
CA LYS A 210 2.84 -16.35 13.23
C LYS A 210 2.66 -15.86 11.80
N ALA A 211 2.94 -16.75 10.84
CA ALA A 211 2.74 -16.48 9.43
C ALA A 211 1.31 -16.82 9.01
N PHE A 212 0.72 -15.94 8.19
CA PHE A 212 -0.57 -16.14 7.53
C PHE A 212 -0.45 -15.75 6.07
N GLN A 213 -1.28 -16.34 5.22
CA GLN A 213 -1.43 -15.96 3.83
C GLN A 213 -2.87 -15.59 3.54
N LEU A 214 -3.07 -14.47 2.83
CA LEU A 214 -4.37 -14.06 2.31
C LEU A 214 -4.28 -14.07 0.79
N GLU A 215 -5.22 -14.71 0.09
CA GLU A 215 -5.20 -14.78 -1.37
C GLU A 215 -6.59 -14.81 -2.01
N GLY A 216 -6.63 -14.48 -3.31
CA GLY A 216 -7.81 -14.65 -4.18
C GLY A 216 -8.80 -13.49 -4.18
N VAL A 217 -9.99 -13.76 -4.75
CA VAL A 217 -11.22 -12.96 -4.71
C VAL A 217 -12.41 -13.94 -4.82
N PRO A 218 -13.26 -14.07 -3.79
CA PRO A 218 -13.14 -13.42 -2.47
C PRO A 218 -11.83 -13.78 -1.76
N TYR A 219 -11.39 -12.90 -0.85
CA TYR A 219 -10.14 -13.10 -0.12
C TYR A 219 -10.28 -14.20 0.93
N GLU A 220 -9.36 -15.16 0.92
CA GLU A 220 -9.31 -16.26 1.87
C GLU A 220 -8.02 -16.20 2.70
N VAL A 221 -8.13 -16.38 4.01
CA VAL A 221 -6.97 -16.49 4.93
C VAL A 221 -6.67 -17.96 5.21
N ARG A 222 -5.41 -18.31 5.02
CA ARG A 222 -4.83 -19.63 5.31
C ARG A 222 -3.74 -19.56 6.36
#